data_ef275e51e0bc1d0e7d036aa78c40279d
#
_entry.id   ef275e51e0bc1d0e7d036aa78c40279d
#
_cell.length_a   1.000
_cell.length_b   1.000
_cell.length_c   1.000
_cell.angle_alpha   90.00
_cell.angle_beta   90.00
_cell.angle_gamma   90.00
#
_symmetry.space_group_name_H-M   'P 1'
#
loop_
_entity.id
_entity.type
_entity.pdbx_description
1 polymer ?
#
loop_
_entity_poly.entity_id
_entity_poly.type
_entity_poly.pdbx_seq_one_letter_code
_entity_poly.pdbx_strand_id
1 'polypeptide(L)'
;YIYIFSIIGFLIILIACINFTNVSTALSVKRSKEIGVKKVNGASRRQLFFQFMGEAFHQVLAGFLLAMMLVELFRPLFNQMTAKSITIPYLDPVFILAMLALILLSTLLAGSYPALLISSFNPVSAFQGKITTGKGQALFRTGLLVFQFTISVGLIISTLTIYNQIRYIGNKNLGYDKENLLYVGLQGDLEQRFEVFRQELMAHSMISNAARASSLPSSAWSIVRGLDWEGKDDDEIVSFSFISVDADFVETVNMEILEGRNFSKDFAADTARFIINEEARRFLGFEEPVGHYFLSDSDRIEIIGVVNDFHSLPLTYKIEPLILNIWPEFYNVALIRILPGNLQ
;
A
#
# COMPACT_ATOMS: atom_id res chain seq x y z
N TYR A 1 8.56 3.86 -0.20
CA TYR A 1 8.30 2.42 -0.17
C TYR A 1 9.58 1.59 -0.18
N ILE A 2 10.56 1.86 -1.08
CA ILE A 2 11.81 1.08 -1.22
C ILE A 2 12.54 0.95 0.14
N TYR A 3 12.72 2.04 0.89
CA TYR A 3 13.39 2.01 2.20
C TYR A 3 12.66 1.10 3.21
N ILE A 4 11.33 1.11 3.23
CA ILE A 4 10.54 0.29 4.15
C ILE A 4 10.76 -1.20 3.85
N PHE A 5 10.64 -1.60 2.57
CA PHE A 5 10.89 -2.99 2.17
C PHE A 5 12.33 -3.43 2.40
N SER A 6 13.31 -2.53 2.19
CA SER A 6 14.72 -2.81 2.48
C SER A 6 14.96 -3.03 3.97
N ILE A 7 14.36 -2.23 4.85
CA ILE A 7 14.46 -2.41 6.30
C ILE A 7 13.83 -3.73 6.72
N ILE A 8 12.63 -4.06 6.22
CA ILE A 8 11.95 -5.33 6.53
C ILE A 8 12.82 -6.51 6.06
N GLY A 9 13.34 -6.47 4.83
CA GLY A 9 14.23 -7.50 4.30
C GLY A 9 15.48 -7.68 5.15
N PHE A 10 16.10 -6.59 5.56
CA PHE A 10 17.26 -6.62 6.48
C PHE A 10 16.92 -7.25 7.83
N LEU A 11 15.78 -6.88 8.43
CA LEU A 11 15.32 -7.46 9.70
C LEU A 11 15.08 -8.97 9.60
N ILE A 12 14.48 -9.43 8.48
CA ILE A 12 14.26 -10.88 8.25
C ILE A 12 15.59 -11.63 8.15
N ILE A 13 16.57 -11.07 7.42
CA ILE A 13 17.92 -11.66 7.32
C ILE A 13 18.59 -11.68 8.70
N LEU A 14 18.47 -10.61 9.46
CA LEU A 14 19.01 -10.54 10.81
C LEU A 14 18.41 -11.61 11.73
N ILE A 15 17.09 -11.80 11.70
CA ILE A 15 16.40 -12.87 12.44
C ILE A 15 16.94 -14.25 12.02
N ALA A 16 17.10 -14.49 10.72
CA ALA A 16 17.65 -15.74 10.20
C ALA A 16 19.10 -15.98 10.68
N CYS A 17 19.95 -14.95 10.66
CA CYS A 17 21.33 -15.02 11.17
C CYS A 17 21.37 -15.30 12.67
N ILE A 18 20.51 -14.66 13.47
CA ILE A 18 20.38 -14.90 14.91
C ILE A 18 19.96 -16.34 15.18
N ASN A 19 18.93 -16.82 14.46
CA ASN A 19 18.46 -18.20 14.59
C ASN A 19 19.57 -19.22 14.27
N PHE A 20 20.28 -19.00 13.14
CA PHE A 20 21.44 -19.83 12.78
C PHE A 20 22.52 -19.81 13.87
N THR A 21 22.88 -18.64 14.39
CA THR A 21 23.85 -18.47 15.47
C THR A 21 23.44 -19.25 16.72
N ASN A 22 22.16 -19.19 17.10
CA ASN A 22 21.63 -19.89 18.28
C ASN A 22 21.70 -21.42 18.10
N VAL A 23 21.28 -21.92 16.94
CA VAL A 23 21.31 -23.37 16.62
C VAL A 23 22.76 -23.87 16.52
N SER A 24 23.60 -23.14 15.78
CA SER A 24 25.02 -23.50 15.60
C SER A 24 25.79 -23.51 16.92
N THR A 25 25.51 -22.56 17.79
CA THR A 25 26.10 -22.49 19.14
C THR A 25 25.63 -23.66 20.02
N ALA A 26 24.34 -24.03 19.95
CA ALA A 26 23.84 -25.17 20.70
C ALA A 26 24.45 -26.51 20.22
N LEU A 27 24.63 -26.65 18.91
CA LEU A 27 25.29 -27.84 18.32
C LEU A 27 26.79 -27.90 18.61
N SER A 28 27.45 -26.75 18.84
CA SER A 28 28.89 -26.66 19.10
C SER A 28 29.30 -27.45 20.34
N VAL A 29 28.46 -27.51 21.37
CA VAL A 29 28.69 -28.30 22.58
C VAL A 29 28.76 -29.77 22.26
N LYS A 30 27.92 -30.29 21.34
CA LYS A 30 27.96 -31.70 20.89
C LYS A 30 29.24 -32.03 20.12
N ARG A 31 29.80 -31.06 19.38
CA ARG A 31 31.03 -31.20 18.56
C ARG A 31 32.32 -30.96 19.37
N SER A 32 32.20 -30.67 20.65
CA SER A 32 33.33 -30.32 21.50
C SER A 32 34.43 -31.39 21.55
N LYS A 33 34.05 -32.69 21.59
CA LYS A 33 35.00 -33.80 21.56
C LYS A 33 35.81 -33.86 20.25
N GLU A 34 35.17 -33.68 19.12
CA GLU A 34 35.81 -33.60 17.79
C GLU A 34 36.84 -32.47 17.76
N ILE A 35 36.45 -31.31 18.27
CA ILE A 35 37.33 -30.13 18.33
C ILE A 35 38.51 -30.36 19.25
N GLY A 36 38.27 -31.03 20.40
CA GLY A 36 39.31 -31.45 21.34
C GLY A 36 40.37 -32.33 20.67
N VAL A 37 39.91 -33.35 19.90
CA VAL A 37 40.81 -34.23 19.13
C VAL A 37 41.61 -33.46 18.08
N LYS A 38 40.99 -32.57 17.30
CA LYS A 38 41.71 -31.73 16.32
C LYS A 38 42.77 -30.86 16.96
N LYS A 39 42.48 -30.26 18.11
CA LYS A 39 43.46 -29.43 18.83
C LYS A 39 44.63 -30.22 19.40
N VAL A 40 44.39 -31.41 19.94
CA VAL A 40 45.47 -32.29 20.42
C VAL A 40 46.36 -32.73 19.24
N ASN A 41 45.79 -32.92 18.05
CA ASN A 41 46.53 -33.19 16.80
C ASN A 41 47.17 -31.94 16.16
N GLY A 42 47.21 -30.78 16.89
CA GLY A 42 47.92 -29.59 16.46
C GLY A 42 47.10 -28.56 15.67
N ALA A 43 45.80 -28.70 15.58
CA ALA A 43 44.97 -27.68 14.90
C ALA A 43 44.98 -26.36 15.67
N SER A 44 45.40 -25.30 15.00
CA SER A 44 45.43 -23.93 15.54
C SER A 44 44.00 -23.36 15.68
N ARG A 45 43.85 -22.37 16.58
CA ARG A 45 42.55 -21.65 16.75
C ARG A 45 42.11 -20.97 15.45
N ARG A 46 43.08 -20.45 14.68
CA ARG A 46 42.82 -19.79 13.41
C ARG A 46 42.28 -20.78 12.34
N GLN A 47 42.85 -21.96 12.26
CA GLN A 47 42.41 -23.00 11.33
C GLN A 47 40.98 -23.45 11.63
N LEU A 48 40.64 -23.67 12.91
CA LEU A 48 39.29 -24.02 13.31
C LEU A 48 38.30 -22.89 13.03
N PHE A 49 38.68 -21.64 13.30
CA PHE A 49 37.84 -20.49 12.97
C PHE A 49 37.46 -20.44 11.47
N PHE A 50 38.47 -20.53 10.60
CA PHE A 50 38.21 -20.51 9.15
C PHE A 50 37.46 -21.77 8.68
N GLN A 51 37.65 -22.90 9.29
CA GLN A 51 36.89 -24.12 9.00
C GLN A 51 35.38 -23.88 9.27
N PHE A 52 35.02 -23.37 10.45
CA PHE A 52 33.64 -23.12 10.82
C PHE A 52 33.02 -21.94 10.02
N MET A 53 33.79 -20.94 9.67
CA MET A 53 33.37 -19.89 8.74
C MET A 53 33.08 -20.45 7.35
N GLY A 54 33.89 -21.41 6.88
CA GLY A 54 33.66 -22.11 5.61
C GLY A 54 32.36 -22.96 5.65
N GLU A 55 32.12 -23.67 6.77
CA GLU A 55 30.87 -24.41 6.95
C GLU A 55 29.65 -23.44 6.90
N ALA A 56 29.72 -22.30 7.59
CA ALA A 56 28.67 -21.29 7.56
C ALA A 56 28.48 -20.71 6.14
N PHE A 57 29.56 -20.44 5.44
CA PHE A 57 29.51 -19.95 4.04
C PHE A 57 28.76 -20.93 3.12
N HIS A 58 29.08 -22.24 3.18
CA HIS A 58 28.39 -23.24 2.36
C HIS A 58 26.87 -23.31 2.68
N GLN A 59 26.49 -23.20 3.94
CA GLN A 59 25.10 -23.20 4.34
C GLN A 59 24.35 -21.94 3.86
N VAL A 60 24.99 -20.77 4.00
CA VAL A 60 24.42 -19.51 3.47
C VAL A 60 24.30 -19.56 1.94
N LEU A 61 25.32 -20.07 1.25
CA LEU A 61 25.30 -20.22 -0.21
C LEU A 61 24.20 -21.17 -0.66
N ALA A 62 24.04 -22.31 -0.02
CA ALA A 62 22.95 -23.24 -0.33
C ALA A 62 21.56 -22.62 -0.10
N GLY A 63 21.38 -21.89 1.00
CA GLY A 63 20.16 -21.13 1.28
C GLY A 63 19.91 -20.04 0.23
N PHE A 64 20.96 -19.33 -0.19
CA PHE A 64 20.87 -18.31 -1.24
C PHE A 64 20.44 -18.91 -2.60
N LEU A 65 21.04 -20.04 -3.02
CA LEU A 65 20.67 -20.71 -4.27
C LEU A 65 19.23 -21.18 -4.24
N LEU A 66 18.78 -21.73 -3.10
CA LEU A 66 17.36 -22.11 -2.90
C LEU A 66 16.44 -20.88 -2.96
N ALA A 67 16.82 -19.77 -2.34
CA ALA A 67 16.04 -18.54 -2.38
C ALA A 67 15.91 -17.99 -3.82
N MET A 68 16.99 -18.01 -4.61
CA MET A 68 16.96 -17.61 -6.01
C MET A 68 16.03 -18.51 -6.85
N MET A 69 16.08 -19.82 -6.62
CA MET A 69 15.16 -20.77 -7.27
C MET A 69 13.70 -20.47 -6.92
N LEU A 70 13.40 -20.20 -5.66
CA LEU A 70 12.04 -19.86 -5.22
C LEU A 70 11.57 -18.52 -5.82
N VAL A 71 12.45 -17.51 -5.89
CA VAL A 71 12.12 -16.21 -6.52
C VAL A 71 11.73 -16.41 -7.99
N GLU A 72 12.49 -17.20 -8.76
CA GLU A 72 12.15 -17.49 -10.15
C GLU A 72 10.84 -18.28 -10.28
N LEU A 73 10.59 -19.23 -9.39
CA LEU A 73 9.36 -20.02 -9.39
C LEU A 73 8.11 -19.15 -9.13
N PHE A 74 8.19 -18.20 -8.19
CA PHE A 74 7.06 -17.37 -7.81
C PHE A 74 6.94 -16.06 -8.60
N ARG A 75 7.98 -15.67 -9.37
CA ARG A 75 7.99 -14.44 -10.17
C ARG A 75 6.80 -14.31 -11.13
N PRO A 76 6.40 -15.36 -11.92
CA PRO A 76 5.25 -15.25 -12.81
C PRO A 76 3.95 -14.94 -12.08
N LEU A 77 3.71 -15.63 -10.95
CA LEU A 77 2.54 -15.39 -10.11
C LEU A 77 2.51 -13.95 -9.57
N PHE A 78 3.66 -13.48 -9.09
CA PHE A 78 3.79 -12.11 -8.59
C PHE A 78 3.53 -11.06 -9.67
N ASN A 79 4.07 -11.27 -10.88
CA ASN A 79 3.85 -10.38 -12.03
C ASN A 79 2.37 -10.34 -12.43
N GLN A 80 1.66 -11.46 -12.43
CA GLN A 80 0.22 -11.51 -12.68
C GLN A 80 -0.58 -10.74 -11.62
N MET A 81 -0.28 -10.95 -10.33
CA MET A 81 -0.98 -10.27 -9.24
C MET A 81 -0.75 -8.76 -9.21
N THR A 82 0.42 -8.29 -9.62
CA THR A 82 0.77 -6.87 -9.56
C THR A 82 0.59 -6.14 -10.89
N ALA A 83 0.18 -6.84 -11.95
CA ALA A 83 0.12 -6.34 -13.33
C ALA A 83 1.44 -5.66 -13.78
N LYS A 84 2.59 -6.15 -13.25
CA LYS A 84 3.93 -5.64 -13.57
C LYS A 84 4.77 -6.73 -14.20
N SER A 85 5.71 -6.33 -15.07
CA SER A 85 6.71 -7.21 -15.67
C SER A 85 8.05 -7.02 -14.96
N ILE A 86 8.23 -7.60 -13.78
CA ILE A 86 9.50 -7.53 -13.05
C ILE A 86 10.48 -8.54 -13.67
N THR A 87 11.63 -8.03 -14.12
CA THR A 87 12.77 -8.82 -14.60
C THR A 87 13.95 -8.63 -13.66
N ILE A 88 14.65 -9.72 -13.34
CA ILE A 88 15.83 -9.67 -12.48
C ILE A 88 17.08 -9.61 -13.35
N PRO A 89 17.92 -8.57 -13.21
CA PRO A 89 19.08 -8.38 -14.05
C PRO A 89 20.28 -9.22 -13.56
N TYR A 90 20.24 -10.53 -13.74
CA TYR A 90 21.27 -11.46 -13.22
C TYR A 90 22.70 -11.19 -13.72
N LEU A 91 22.84 -10.59 -14.90
CA LEU A 91 24.14 -10.26 -15.51
C LEU A 91 24.63 -8.85 -15.19
N ASP A 92 23.84 -8.06 -14.46
CA ASP A 92 24.24 -6.71 -14.04
C ASP A 92 25.35 -6.81 -12.98
N PRO A 93 26.51 -6.19 -13.19
CA PRO A 93 27.61 -6.20 -12.23
C PRO A 93 27.23 -5.66 -10.84
N VAL A 94 26.35 -4.65 -10.78
CA VAL A 94 25.89 -4.08 -9.51
C VAL A 94 25.04 -5.09 -8.76
N PHE A 95 24.15 -5.78 -9.47
CA PHE A 95 23.33 -6.84 -8.88
C PHE A 95 24.20 -7.99 -8.36
N ILE A 96 25.17 -8.47 -9.15
CA ILE A 96 26.11 -9.54 -8.76
C ILE A 96 26.89 -9.12 -7.50
N LEU A 97 27.43 -7.89 -7.50
CA LEU A 97 28.19 -7.38 -6.34
C LEU A 97 27.31 -7.28 -5.08
N ALA A 98 26.07 -6.81 -5.23
CA ALA A 98 25.13 -6.75 -4.13
C ALA A 98 24.80 -8.14 -3.56
N MET A 99 24.61 -9.15 -4.41
CA MET A 99 24.36 -10.53 -3.99
C MET A 99 25.58 -11.15 -3.29
N LEU A 100 26.78 -10.92 -3.82
CA LEU A 100 28.02 -11.34 -3.17
C LEU A 100 28.20 -10.67 -1.79
N ALA A 101 27.96 -9.37 -1.71
CA ALA A 101 28.02 -8.64 -0.46
C ALA A 101 27.00 -9.17 0.56
N LEU A 102 25.78 -9.51 0.11
CA LEU A 102 24.74 -10.10 0.96
C LEU A 102 25.15 -11.48 1.50
N ILE A 103 25.72 -12.35 0.66
CA ILE A 103 26.24 -13.68 1.06
C ILE A 103 27.35 -13.51 2.11
N LEU A 104 28.32 -12.63 1.85
CA LEU A 104 29.45 -12.39 2.75
C LEU A 104 28.98 -11.81 4.08
N LEU A 105 28.10 -10.80 4.04
CA LEU A 105 27.53 -10.18 5.24
C LEU A 105 26.76 -11.21 6.07
N SER A 106 25.90 -12.00 5.45
CA SER A 106 25.14 -13.06 6.13
C SER A 106 26.06 -14.11 6.76
N THR A 107 27.12 -14.52 6.04
CA THR A 107 28.14 -15.45 6.54
C THR A 107 28.85 -14.88 7.76
N LEU A 108 29.25 -13.60 7.71
CA LEU A 108 29.91 -12.94 8.83
C LEU A 108 28.98 -12.83 10.05
N LEU A 109 27.75 -12.39 9.84
CA LEU A 109 26.78 -12.23 10.93
C LEU A 109 26.41 -13.57 11.57
N ALA A 110 26.13 -14.59 10.77
CA ALA A 110 25.69 -15.88 11.26
C ALA A 110 26.85 -16.76 11.79
N GLY A 111 28.00 -16.74 11.11
CA GLY A 111 29.12 -17.67 11.36
C GLY A 111 30.15 -17.19 12.35
N SER A 112 30.39 -15.87 12.50
CA SER A 112 31.49 -15.33 13.28
C SER A 112 31.44 -15.72 14.77
N TYR A 113 30.30 -15.55 15.41
CA TYR A 113 30.16 -15.86 16.84
C TYR A 113 30.32 -17.37 17.14
N PRO A 114 29.62 -18.30 16.44
CA PRO A 114 29.87 -19.72 16.63
C PRO A 114 31.33 -20.12 16.37
N ALA A 115 31.92 -19.61 15.27
CA ALA A 115 33.32 -19.92 14.93
C ALA A 115 34.32 -19.46 16.01
N LEU A 116 34.14 -18.24 16.56
CA LEU A 116 34.95 -17.73 17.66
C LEU A 116 34.77 -18.58 18.93
N LEU A 117 33.55 -18.92 19.27
CA LEU A 117 33.21 -19.71 20.43
C LEU A 117 33.88 -21.10 20.37
N ILE A 118 33.63 -21.81 19.26
CA ILE A 118 34.12 -23.16 19.06
C ILE A 118 35.66 -23.21 19.01
N SER A 119 36.27 -22.25 18.31
CA SER A 119 37.73 -22.18 18.21
C SER A 119 38.42 -21.89 19.56
N SER A 120 37.69 -21.35 20.55
CA SER A 120 38.23 -21.02 21.88
C SER A 120 38.17 -22.17 22.89
N PHE A 121 37.51 -23.30 22.62
CA PHE A 121 37.36 -24.40 23.55
C PHE A 121 38.71 -25.00 24.00
N ASN A 122 38.85 -25.27 25.30
CA ASN A 122 40.03 -25.95 25.86
C ASN A 122 39.87 -27.48 25.65
N PRO A 123 40.87 -28.18 25.06
CA PRO A 123 40.83 -29.62 24.85
C PRO A 123 40.58 -30.42 26.13
N VAL A 124 41.20 -30.05 27.25
CA VAL A 124 41.10 -30.77 28.53
C VAL A 124 39.66 -30.78 29.05
N SER A 125 38.98 -29.64 29.02
CA SER A 125 37.58 -29.54 29.44
C SER A 125 36.62 -30.25 28.48
N ALA A 126 36.99 -30.33 27.20
CA ALA A 126 36.22 -31.06 26.18
C ALA A 126 36.20 -32.57 26.44
N PHE A 127 37.30 -33.17 26.87
CA PHE A 127 37.38 -34.56 27.21
C PHE A 127 36.72 -34.91 28.54
N GLN A 128 36.78 -34.00 29.53
CA GLN A 128 36.14 -34.21 30.84
C GLN A 128 34.61 -34.05 30.83
N GLY A 129 34.00 -33.70 29.71
CA GLY A 129 32.57 -33.48 29.65
C GLY A 129 32.09 -32.27 30.46
N LYS A 130 33.01 -31.46 30.99
CA LYS A 130 32.74 -30.28 31.84
C LYS A 130 32.67 -29.01 31.05
N ILE A 131 32.18 -29.05 29.81
CA ILE A 131 31.91 -27.83 29.07
C ILE A 131 30.62 -27.20 29.61
N THR A 132 30.79 -26.42 30.67
CA THR A 132 29.73 -25.53 31.14
C THR A 132 29.74 -24.31 30.25
N THR A 133 28.62 -24.12 29.53
CA THR A 133 28.39 -22.81 28.89
C THR A 133 28.42 -21.73 29.96
N GLY A 134 29.40 -20.86 29.92
CA GLY A 134 29.55 -19.80 30.91
C GLY A 134 28.27 -18.97 31.01
N LYS A 135 27.95 -18.44 32.20
CA LYS A 135 26.75 -17.61 32.42
C LYS A 135 26.60 -16.50 31.37
N GLY A 136 27.72 -15.92 30.90
CA GLY A 136 27.73 -14.89 29.86
C GLY A 136 27.22 -15.40 28.47
N GLN A 137 27.58 -16.64 28.11
CA GLN A 137 27.12 -17.21 26.82
C GLN A 137 25.64 -17.55 26.85
N ALA A 138 25.13 -18.03 27.99
CA ALA A 138 23.68 -18.27 28.16
C ALA A 138 22.91 -16.96 28.10
N LEU A 139 23.41 -15.90 28.78
CA LEU A 139 22.78 -14.57 28.74
C LEU A 139 22.79 -13.96 27.33
N PHE A 140 23.91 -14.05 26.60
CA PHE A 140 24.00 -13.56 25.22
C PHE A 140 23.00 -14.26 24.31
N ARG A 141 22.92 -15.60 24.36
CA ARG A 141 21.96 -16.37 23.58
C ARG A 141 20.50 -16.02 23.94
N THR A 142 20.21 -15.89 25.23
CA THR A 142 18.88 -15.48 25.69
C THR A 142 18.55 -14.07 25.19
N GLY A 143 19.50 -13.14 25.25
CA GLY A 143 19.35 -11.79 24.74
C GLY A 143 19.04 -11.77 23.23
N LEU A 144 19.75 -12.58 22.42
CA LEU A 144 19.49 -12.73 20.99
C LEU A 144 18.08 -13.30 20.72
N LEU A 145 17.65 -14.30 21.51
CA LEU A 145 16.31 -14.85 21.40
C LEU A 145 15.24 -13.83 21.73
N VAL A 146 15.38 -13.09 22.83
CA VAL A 146 14.44 -12.03 23.22
C VAL A 146 14.36 -10.98 22.12
N PHE A 147 15.50 -10.51 21.63
CA PHE A 147 15.58 -9.52 20.55
C PHE A 147 14.88 -10.04 19.26
N GLN A 148 15.17 -11.30 18.86
CA GLN A 148 14.53 -11.93 17.72
C GLN A 148 13.01 -12.01 17.87
N PHE A 149 12.51 -12.48 19.03
CA PHE A 149 11.08 -12.57 19.29
C PHE A 149 10.42 -11.19 19.30
N THR A 150 11.08 -10.18 19.89
CA THR A 150 10.56 -8.80 19.88
C THR A 150 10.35 -8.29 18.45
N ILE A 151 11.34 -8.47 17.57
CA ILE A 151 11.22 -8.06 16.16
C ILE A 151 10.12 -8.88 15.48
N SER A 152 10.08 -10.20 15.67
CA SER A 152 9.09 -11.08 15.05
C SER A 152 7.66 -10.69 15.45
N VAL A 153 7.42 -10.45 16.74
CA VAL A 153 6.11 -9.98 17.25
C VAL A 153 5.77 -8.61 16.68
N GLY A 154 6.73 -7.69 16.64
CA GLY A 154 6.54 -6.37 16.03
C GLY A 154 6.14 -6.45 14.54
N LEU A 155 6.80 -7.31 13.76
CA LEU A 155 6.45 -7.54 12.35
C LEU A 155 5.05 -8.16 12.18
N ILE A 156 4.68 -9.11 13.03
CA ILE A 156 3.33 -9.73 13.01
C ILE A 156 2.26 -8.67 13.32
N ILE A 157 2.45 -7.88 14.38
CA ILE A 157 1.51 -6.81 14.74
C ILE A 157 1.38 -5.80 13.60
N SER A 158 2.50 -5.36 13.03
CA SER A 158 2.51 -4.43 11.89
C SER A 158 1.75 -5.00 10.68
N THR A 159 1.97 -6.28 10.35
CA THR A 159 1.28 -6.96 9.25
C THR A 159 -0.23 -7.03 9.49
N LEU A 160 -0.65 -7.43 10.69
CA LEU A 160 -2.07 -7.50 11.06
C LEU A 160 -2.73 -6.11 11.04
N THR A 161 -2.01 -5.08 11.50
CA THR A 161 -2.50 -3.69 11.47
C THR A 161 -2.72 -3.23 10.04
N ILE A 162 -1.74 -3.45 9.15
CA ILE A 162 -1.85 -3.09 7.72
C ILE A 162 -3.00 -3.88 7.06
N TYR A 163 -3.12 -5.18 7.33
CA TYR A 163 -4.21 -5.99 6.80
C TYR A 163 -5.58 -5.47 7.23
N ASN A 164 -5.75 -5.17 8.52
CA ASN A 164 -7.00 -4.60 9.04
C ASN A 164 -7.29 -3.22 8.45
N GLN A 165 -6.24 -2.40 8.25
CA GLN A 165 -6.38 -1.08 7.63
C GLN A 165 -6.86 -1.18 6.17
N ILE A 166 -6.27 -2.09 5.38
CA ILE A 166 -6.70 -2.34 3.99
C ILE A 166 -8.14 -2.81 3.95
N ARG A 167 -8.52 -3.74 4.85
CA ARG A 167 -9.89 -4.23 4.95
C ARG A 167 -10.86 -3.14 5.35
N TYR A 168 -10.48 -2.27 6.28
CA TYR A 168 -11.29 -1.11 6.68
C TYR A 168 -11.53 -0.17 5.50
N ILE A 169 -10.46 0.19 4.76
CA ILE A 169 -10.54 1.05 3.56
C ILE A 169 -11.43 0.39 2.50
N GLY A 170 -11.28 -0.91 2.27
CA GLY A 170 -12.08 -1.66 1.29
C GLY A 170 -13.57 -1.68 1.60
N ASN A 171 -13.94 -1.76 2.88
CA ASN A 171 -15.33 -1.89 3.34
C ASN A 171 -15.96 -0.55 3.74
N LYS A 172 -15.19 0.55 3.77
CA LYS A 172 -15.70 1.86 4.14
C LYS A 172 -16.76 2.31 3.14
N ASN A 173 -17.92 2.73 3.67
CA ASN A 173 -18.90 3.45 2.87
C ASN A 173 -18.29 4.80 2.46
N LEU A 174 -18.15 5.00 1.15
CA LEU A 174 -17.57 6.22 0.58
C LEU A 174 -18.62 7.33 0.36
N GLY A 175 -19.90 7.08 0.64
CA GLY A 175 -21.00 7.99 0.33
C GLY A 175 -21.54 7.85 -1.09
N TYR A 176 -20.99 6.92 -1.87
CA TYR A 176 -21.48 6.49 -3.18
C TYR A 176 -21.20 5.00 -3.36
N ASP A 177 -21.91 4.38 -4.29
CA ASP A 177 -21.73 2.96 -4.57
C ASP A 177 -20.61 2.75 -5.60
N LYS A 178 -19.50 2.16 -5.16
CA LYS A 178 -18.34 1.82 -6.00
C LYS A 178 -18.45 0.45 -6.66
N GLU A 179 -19.37 -0.41 -6.20
CA GLU A 179 -19.50 -1.77 -6.71
C GLU A 179 -20.09 -1.75 -8.11
N ASN A 180 -19.57 -2.59 -9.00
CA ASN A 180 -20.01 -2.67 -10.40
C ASN A 180 -19.98 -1.32 -11.16
N LEU A 181 -19.13 -0.39 -10.75
CA LEU A 181 -18.88 0.88 -11.42
C LEU A 181 -17.59 0.79 -12.21
N LEU A 182 -17.68 0.81 -13.53
CA LEU A 182 -16.54 0.91 -14.44
C LEU A 182 -16.29 2.36 -14.84
N TYR A 183 -15.06 2.64 -15.26
CA TYR A 183 -14.74 3.93 -15.85
C TYR A 183 -13.87 3.78 -17.11
N VAL A 184 -14.04 4.70 -18.03
CA VAL A 184 -13.26 4.81 -19.27
C VAL A 184 -12.86 6.28 -19.46
N GLY A 185 -11.59 6.54 -19.81
CA GLY A 185 -11.16 7.89 -20.14
C GLY A 185 -11.82 8.38 -21.43
N LEU A 186 -12.34 9.60 -21.42
CA LEU A 186 -12.90 10.26 -22.59
C LEU A 186 -11.73 10.88 -23.38
N GLN A 187 -11.40 10.28 -24.53
CA GLN A 187 -10.32 10.75 -25.40
C GLN A 187 -10.74 10.69 -26.86
N GLY A 188 -10.35 11.70 -27.64
CA GLY A 188 -10.57 11.76 -29.08
C GLY A 188 -12.06 11.69 -29.46
N ASP A 189 -12.42 10.80 -30.37
CA ASP A 189 -13.79 10.68 -30.89
C ASP A 189 -14.83 10.32 -29.82
N LEU A 190 -14.43 9.65 -28.75
CA LEU A 190 -15.35 9.24 -27.68
C LEU A 190 -15.91 10.43 -26.92
N GLU A 191 -15.13 11.48 -26.71
CA GLU A 191 -15.57 12.72 -26.07
C GLU A 191 -16.70 13.37 -26.87
N GLN A 192 -16.53 13.48 -28.21
CA GLN A 192 -17.47 14.13 -29.09
C GLN A 192 -18.74 13.29 -29.35
N ARG A 193 -18.61 11.96 -29.28
CA ARG A 193 -19.68 10.99 -29.59
C ARG A 193 -20.23 10.28 -28.38
N PHE A 194 -20.05 10.83 -27.19
CA PHE A 194 -20.45 10.14 -25.96
C PHE A 194 -21.94 9.76 -25.94
N GLU A 195 -22.82 10.60 -26.45
CA GLU A 195 -24.27 10.28 -26.45
C GLU A 195 -24.61 9.05 -27.33
N VAL A 196 -23.90 8.89 -28.43
CA VAL A 196 -24.04 7.69 -29.29
C VAL A 196 -23.50 6.47 -28.56
N PHE A 197 -22.32 6.60 -27.97
CA PHE A 197 -21.70 5.55 -27.14
C PHE A 197 -22.60 5.16 -25.97
N ARG A 198 -23.17 6.14 -25.26
CA ARG A 198 -24.12 5.91 -24.16
C ARG A 198 -25.35 5.15 -24.64
N GLN A 199 -25.93 5.52 -25.78
CA GLN A 199 -27.11 4.83 -26.34
C GLN A 199 -26.79 3.37 -26.68
N GLU A 200 -25.63 3.09 -27.27
CA GLU A 200 -25.16 1.73 -27.53
C GLU A 200 -24.95 0.93 -26.24
N LEU A 201 -24.32 1.53 -25.22
CA LEU A 201 -24.16 0.90 -23.92
C LEU A 201 -25.50 0.56 -23.27
N MET A 202 -26.46 1.49 -23.27
CA MET A 202 -27.80 1.30 -22.69
C MET A 202 -28.66 0.27 -23.44
N ALA A 203 -28.29 -0.09 -24.68
CA ALA A 203 -28.91 -1.18 -25.40
C ALA A 203 -28.53 -2.57 -24.82
N HIS A 204 -27.47 -2.66 -24.05
CA HIS A 204 -27.05 -3.89 -23.37
C HIS A 204 -27.76 -4.03 -22.03
N SER A 205 -28.44 -5.15 -21.82
CA SER A 205 -29.21 -5.45 -20.60
C SER A 205 -28.38 -5.51 -19.32
N MET A 206 -27.05 -5.57 -19.42
CA MET A 206 -26.12 -5.58 -18.29
C MET A 206 -25.78 -4.18 -17.77
N ILE A 207 -26.08 -3.12 -18.50
CA ILE A 207 -25.73 -1.75 -18.14
C ILE A 207 -26.98 -1.03 -17.68
N SER A 208 -26.92 -0.47 -16.48
CA SER A 208 -28.05 0.25 -15.88
C SER A 208 -27.98 1.75 -16.12
N ASN A 209 -26.80 2.34 -16.17
CA ASN A 209 -26.62 3.77 -16.46
C ASN A 209 -25.18 4.08 -16.89
N ALA A 210 -25.00 5.24 -17.55
CA ALA A 210 -23.67 5.78 -17.90
C ALA A 210 -23.71 7.30 -17.84
N ALA A 211 -22.65 7.89 -17.26
CA ALA A 211 -22.52 9.32 -17.04
C ALA A 211 -21.11 9.82 -17.36
N ARG A 212 -20.96 11.12 -17.55
CA ARG A 212 -19.66 11.80 -17.70
C ARG A 212 -19.33 12.59 -16.46
N ALA A 213 -18.02 12.67 -16.17
CA ALA A 213 -17.50 13.54 -15.12
C ALA A 213 -16.10 14.06 -15.46
N SER A 214 -15.69 15.11 -14.76
CA SER A 214 -14.32 15.64 -14.84
C SER A 214 -13.31 14.70 -14.20
N SER A 215 -13.73 13.92 -13.20
CA SER A 215 -12.89 12.97 -12.47
C SER A 215 -13.74 11.85 -11.87
N LEU A 216 -13.06 10.84 -11.34
CA LEU A 216 -13.72 9.84 -10.51
C LEU A 216 -14.24 10.47 -9.22
N PRO A 217 -15.34 9.95 -8.63
CA PRO A 217 -15.85 10.43 -7.35
C PRO A 217 -14.81 10.46 -6.24
N SER A 218 -13.82 9.58 -6.25
CA SER A 218 -12.72 9.47 -5.27
C SER A 218 -11.48 10.30 -5.61
N SER A 219 -11.54 11.19 -6.60
CA SER A 219 -10.36 11.92 -7.12
C SER A 219 -10.68 13.37 -7.51
N ALA A 220 -11.41 14.08 -6.67
CA ALA A 220 -11.80 15.48 -6.86
C ALA A 220 -10.69 16.44 -6.43
N TRP A 221 -9.64 16.54 -7.21
CA TRP A 221 -8.50 17.47 -6.94
C TRP A 221 -8.69 18.87 -7.50
N SER A 222 -9.78 19.12 -8.22
CA SER A 222 -10.09 20.42 -8.78
C SER A 222 -10.71 21.33 -7.72
N ILE A 223 -10.30 22.61 -7.71
CA ILE A 223 -10.79 23.60 -6.77
C ILE A 223 -11.29 24.84 -7.51
N VAL A 224 -12.38 25.43 -7.00
CA VAL A 224 -12.89 26.75 -7.41
C VAL A 224 -12.69 27.74 -6.27
N ARG A 225 -12.33 28.97 -6.61
CA ARG A 225 -12.12 30.09 -5.69
C ARG A 225 -12.89 31.30 -6.17
N GLY A 226 -13.04 32.29 -5.27
CA GLY A 226 -13.70 33.56 -5.61
C GLY A 226 -15.22 33.47 -5.67
N LEU A 227 -15.80 32.42 -5.02
CA LEU A 227 -17.23 32.34 -4.79
C LEU A 227 -17.59 33.14 -3.52
N ASP A 228 -18.56 34.01 -3.63
CA ASP A 228 -19.16 34.75 -2.52
C ASP A 228 -20.57 34.20 -2.23
N TRP A 229 -21.05 34.36 -1.01
CA TRP A 229 -22.39 33.98 -0.59
C TRP A 229 -22.87 34.86 0.55
N GLU A 230 -24.14 34.88 0.83
CA GLU A 230 -24.73 35.63 1.91
C GLU A 230 -24.19 35.15 3.26
N GLY A 231 -23.59 36.07 4.03
CA GLY A 231 -22.98 35.79 5.34
C GLY A 231 -21.50 35.44 5.33
N LYS A 232 -20.84 35.45 4.16
CA LYS A 232 -19.38 35.32 4.07
C LYS A 232 -18.68 36.58 4.57
N ASP A 233 -17.58 36.45 5.31
CA ASP A 233 -16.70 37.52 5.69
C ASP A 233 -15.86 37.99 4.49
N ASP A 234 -15.78 39.32 4.26
CA ASP A 234 -15.13 39.93 3.08
C ASP A 234 -13.64 39.53 2.94
N ASP A 235 -12.97 39.27 4.04
CA ASP A 235 -11.53 38.92 4.05
C ASP A 235 -11.26 37.41 3.92
N GLU A 236 -12.30 36.56 3.86
CA GLU A 236 -12.14 35.13 3.81
C GLU A 236 -11.98 34.59 2.39
N ILE A 237 -10.80 34.02 2.08
CA ILE A 237 -10.55 33.34 0.81
C ILE A 237 -10.86 31.86 0.99
N VAL A 238 -12.00 31.43 0.47
CA VAL A 238 -12.44 30.03 0.55
C VAL A 238 -12.25 29.34 -0.80
N SER A 239 -11.91 28.05 -0.70
CA SER A 239 -11.82 27.17 -1.87
C SER A 239 -12.80 26.02 -1.69
N PHE A 240 -13.58 25.74 -2.72
CA PHE A 240 -14.43 24.55 -2.78
C PHE A 240 -13.82 23.53 -3.73
N SER A 241 -13.82 22.27 -3.34
CA SER A 241 -13.57 21.18 -4.29
C SER A 241 -14.74 21.10 -5.27
N PHE A 242 -14.49 20.75 -6.53
CA PHE A 242 -15.58 20.55 -7.48
C PHE A 242 -15.38 19.33 -8.36
N ILE A 243 -16.50 18.75 -8.81
CA ILE A 243 -16.54 17.75 -9.85
C ILE A 243 -17.57 18.25 -10.89
N SER A 244 -17.12 18.43 -12.13
CA SER A 244 -18.07 18.69 -13.24
C SER A 244 -18.68 17.37 -13.67
N VAL A 245 -20.00 17.32 -13.71
CA VAL A 245 -20.79 16.10 -13.93
C VAL A 245 -21.91 16.35 -14.94
N ASP A 246 -22.37 15.32 -15.62
CA ASP A 246 -23.62 15.39 -16.36
C ASP A 246 -24.83 15.03 -15.47
N ALA A 247 -26.04 15.20 -16.01
CA ALA A 247 -27.28 14.99 -15.26
C ALA A 247 -27.48 13.55 -14.77
N ASP A 248 -26.85 12.58 -15.42
CA ASP A 248 -26.96 11.15 -15.08
C ASP A 248 -25.97 10.71 -13.99
N PHE A 249 -25.02 11.58 -13.60
CA PHE A 249 -23.92 11.21 -12.69
C PHE A 249 -24.40 10.72 -11.32
N VAL A 250 -25.27 11.50 -10.66
CA VAL A 250 -25.74 11.19 -9.30
C VAL A 250 -26.41 9.82 -9.23
N GLU A 251 -27.23 9.51 -10.25
CA GLU A 251 -27.86 8.19 -10.37
C GLU A 251 -26.84 7.10 -10.70
N THR A 252 -25.89 7.39 -11.62
CA THR A 252 -24.87 6.41 -12.03
C THR A 252 -24.00 5.99 -10.88
N VAL A 253 -23.62 6.90 -9.96
CA VAL A 253 -22.81 6.57 -8.78
C VAL A 253 -23.67 6.23 -7.56
N ASN A 254 -24.99 6.27 -7.67
CA ASN A 254 -25.95 5.98 -6.61
C ASN A 254 -25.70 6.83 -5.36
N MET A 255 -25.56 8.15 -5.56
CA MET A 255 -25.55 9.15 -4.49
C MET A 255 -26.96 9.51 -4.07
N GLU A 256 -27.15 9.78 -2.80
CA GLU A 256 -28.42 10.18 -2.24
C GLU A 256 -28.58 11.72 -2.32
N ILE A 257 -29.70 12.18 -2.88
CA ILE A 257 -30.13 13.59 -2.81
C ILE A 257 -30.88 13.76 -1.48
N LEU A 258 -30.34 14.57 -0.59
CA LEU A 258 -30.92 14.82 0.73
C LEU A 258 -31.97 15.92 0.68
N GLU A 259 -31.73 16.96 -0.11
CA GLU A 259 -32.61 18.10 -0.26
C GLU A 259 -32.61 18.59 -1.72
N GLY A 260 -33.72 19.14 -2.16
CA GLY A 260 -33.86 19.69 -3.50
C GLY A 260 -33.97 18.63 -4.58
N ARG A 261 -33.24 18.79 -5.69
CA ARG A 261 -33.29 17.91 -6.86
C ARG A 261 -31.94 17.72 -7.54
N ASN A 262 -31.85 16.67 -8.35
CA ASN A 262 -30.75 16.44 -9.28
C ASN A 262 -30.79 17.40 -10.47
N PHE A 263 -29.69 17.50 -11.22
CA PHE A 263 -29.65 18.08 -12.55
C PHE A 263 -30.59 17.36 -13.50
N SER A 264 -31.14 18.11 -14.44
CA SER A 264 -32.02 17.54 -15.48
C SER A 264 -31.63 18.05 -16.87
N LYS A 265 -31.67 17.19 -17.85
CA LYS A 265 -31.46 17.51 -19.26
C LYS A 265 -32.57 18.41 -19.81
N ASP A 266 -33.75 18.38 -19.16
CA ASP A 266 -34.91 19.18 -19.58
C ASP A 266 -34.77 20.67 -19.17
N PHE A 267 -33.86 20.98 -18.25
CA PHE A 267 -33.65 22.33 -17.77
C PHE A 267 -32.28 22.87 -18.23
N ALA A 268 -32.28 23.59 -19.34
CA ALA A 268 -31.04 24.21 -19.85
C ALA A 268 -30.36 25.15 -18.82
N ALA A 269 -31.13 25.73 -17.91
CA ALA A 269 -30.62 26.59 -16.83
C ALA A 269 -29.76 25.85 -15.81
N ASP A 270 -29.77 24.51 -15.76
CA ASP A 270 -28.99 23.75 -14.80
C ASP A 270 -27.48 23.82 -15.05
N THR A 271 -27.04 24.28 -16.23
CA THR A 271 -25.64 24.59 -16.52
C THR A 271 -25.09 25.77 -15.68
N ALA A 272 -25.97 26.61 -15.15
CA ALA A 272 -25.63 27.74 -14.25
C ALA A 272 -26.11 27.45 -12.80
N ARG A 273 -26.13 26.20 -12.37
CA ARG A 273 -26.59 25.80 -11.04
C ARG A 273 -25.61 24.82 -10.39
N PHE A 274 -25.66 24.77 -9.05
CA PHE A 274 -24.83 23.89 -8.28
C PHE A 274 -25.66 22.91 -7.42
N ILE A 275 -25.09 21.71 -7.25
CA ILE A 275 -25.47 20.78 -6.17
C ILE A 275 -24.27 20.74 -5.22
N ILE A 276 -24.51 20.80 -3.92
CA ILE A 276 -23.47 20.80 -2.90
C ILE A 276 -23.53 19.55 -2.04
N ASN A 277 -22.43 19.19 -1.34
CA ASN A 277 -22.48 18.13 -0.34
C ASN A 277 -22.88 18.70 1.04
N GLU A 278 -23.17 17.82 2.01
CA GLU A 278 -23.54 18.24 3.37
C GLU A 278 -22.44 19.06 4.06
N GLU A 279 -21.14 18.76 3.80
CA GLU A 279 -20.05 19.52 4.36
C GLU A 279 -20.03 20.96 3.84
N ALA A 280 -20.32 21.17 2.55
CA ALA A 280 -20.49 22.52 2.01
C ALA A 280 -21.68 23.25 2.65
N ARG A 281 -22.82 22.56 2.86
CA ARG A 281 -23.95 23.11 3.59
C ARG A 281 -23.54 23.57 5.00
N ARG A 282 -22.85 22.72 5.76
CA ARG A 282 -22.35 23.03 7.12
C ARG A 282 -21.39 24.22 7.10
N PHE A 283 -20.52 24.24 6.10
CA PHE A 283 -19.53 25.29 5.93
C PHE A 283 -20.18 26.64 5.62
N LEU A 284 -21.20 26.66 4.74
CA LEU A 284 -21.95 27.86 4.37
C LEU A 284 -22.84 28.40 5.49
N GLY A 285 -23.18 27.56 6.47
CA GLY A 285 -24.05 27.92 7.61
C GLY A 285 -25.55 28.03 7.25
N PHE A 286 -25.98 27.55 6.09
CA PHE A 286 -27.37 27.56 5.68
C PHE A 286 -28.16 26.40 6.32
N GLU A 287 -29.31 26.71 6.95
CA GLU A 287 -30.27 25.68 7.39
C GLU A 287 -30.96 25.02 6.18
N GLU A 288 -31.45 25.83 5.25
CA GLU A 288 -32.09 25.42 4.00
C GLU A 288 -31.29 25.99 2.80
N PRO A 289 -30.26 25.28 2.29
CA PRO A 289 -29.38 25.82 1.27
C PRO A 289 -30.00 25.92 -0.14
N VAL A 290 -31.05 25.14 -0.42
CA VAL A 290 -31.74 25.12 -1.72
C VAL A 290 -32.42 26.47 -1.98
N GLY A 291 -32.11 27.08 -3.14
CA GLY A 291 -32.60 28.40 -3.49
C GLY A 291 -31.70 29.56 -3.06
N HIS A 292 -30.66 29.33 -2.25
CA HIS A 292 -29.59 30.29 -2.02
C HIS A 292 -28.63 30.34 -3.22
N TYR A 293 -27.80 31.35 -3.28
CA TYR A 293 -26.93 31.64 -4.42
C TYR A 293 -25.49 31.77 -4.01
N PHE A 294 -24.60 31.23 -4.84
CA PHE A 294 -23.24 31.70 -4.92
C PHE A 294 -23.17 32.90 -5.88
N LEU A 295 -22.31 33.85 -5.57
CA LEU A 295 -21.99 34.99 -6.40
C LEU A 295 -20.59 34.79 -6.98
N SER A 296 -20.45 34.87 -8.30
CA SER A 296 -19.16 34.83 -9.01
C SER A 296 -19.13 35.95 -10.02
N ASP A 297 -18.29 36.96 -9.79
CA ASP A 297 -18.22 38.18 -10.57
C ASP A 297 -19.60 38.82 -10.75
N SER A 298 -20.27 38.58 -11.88
CA SER A 298 -21.59 39.12 -12.20
C SER A 298 -22.71 38.09 -12.18
N ASP A 299 -22.37 36.82 -11.95
CA ASP A 299 -23.29 35.69 -12.07
C ASP A 299 -23.83 35.24 -10.71
N ARG A 300 -25.10 34.95 -10.68
CA ARG A 300 -25.77 34.28 -9.56
C ARG A 300 -25.95 32.80 -9.88
N ILE A 301 -25.36 31.93 -9.07
CA ILE A 301 -25.39 30.47 -9.28
C ILE A 301 -26.24 29.84 -8.18
N GLU A 302 -27.44 29.42 -8.53
CA GLU A 302 -28.41 28.85 -7.59
C GLU A 302 -28.01 27.47 -7.09
N ILE A 303 -28.14 27.20 -5.80
CA ILE A 303 -28.04 25.87 -5.22
C ILE A 303 -29.39 25.17 -5.40
N ILE A 304 -29.42 24.07 -6.16
CA ILE A 304 -30.65 23.34 -6.47
C ILE A 304 -30.79 22.02 -5.72
N GLY A 305 -29.74 21.55 -5.07
CA GLY A 305 -29.80 20.32 -4.33
C GLY A 305 -28.61 20.12 -3.39
N VAL A 306 -28.80 19.20 -2.47
CA VAL A 306 -27.77 18.74 -1.52
C VAL A 306 -27.65 17.24 -1.64
N VAL A 307 -26.42 16.76 -1.87
CA VAL A 307 -26.10 15.32 -1.82
C VAL A 307 -25.48 14.98 -0.46
N ASN A 308 -25.58 13.71 -0.10
CA ASN A 308 -24.89 13.19 1.08
C ASN A 308 -23.38 13.39 0.98
N ASP A 309 -22.72 13.47 2.13
CA ASP A 309 -21.26 13.54 2.19
C ASP A 309 -20.62 12.29 1.59
N PHE A 310 -19.61 12.49 0.76
CA PHE A 310 -18.85 11.40 0.17
C PHE A 310 -17.35 11.68 0.18
N HIS A 311 -16.54 10.61 0.19
CA HIS A 311 -15.10 10.71 0.15
C HIS A 311 -14.62 11.00 -1.27
N SER A 312 -14.45 12.27 -1.58
CA SER A 312 -13.97 12.76 -2.88
C SER A 312 -12.45 12.75 -3.01
N LEU A 313 -11.73 12.53 -1.91
CA LEU A 313 -10.28 12.40 -1.79
C LEU A 313 -9.93 11.12 -1.04
N PRO A 314 -8.63 10.69 -1.05
CA PRO A 314 -8.20 9.55 -0.24
C PRO A 314 -8.65 9.67 1.23
N LEU A 315 -8.99 8.54 1.87
CA LEU A 315 -9.53 8.49 3.24
C LEU A 315 -8.62 9.11 4.34
N THR A 316 -7.41 9.50 4.00
CA THR A 316 -6.50 10.27 4.85
C THR A 316 -6.88 11.74 4.97
N TYR A 317 -7.72 12.23 4.03
CA TYR A 317 -8.26 13.58 4.05
C TYR A 317 -9.65 13.55 4.67
N LYS A 318 -10.02 14.67 5.30
CA LYS A 318 -11.42 14.90 5.72
C LYS A 318 -12.28 15.11 4.48
N ILE A 319 -13.59 14.91 4.64
CA ILE A 319 -14.54 15.32 3.61
C ILE A 319 -14.48 16.85 3.56
N GLU A 320 -14.34 17.41 2.38
CA GLU A 320 -14.24 18.84 2.12
C GLU A 320 -15.54 19.38 1.53
N PRO A 321 -15.82 20.68 1.71
CA PRO A 321 -16.90 21.36 0.98
C PRO A 321 -16.74 21.13 -0.52
N LEU A 322 -17.78 20.58 -1.17
CA LEU A 322 -17.71 20.17 -2.57
C LEU A 322 -18.95 20.61 -3.33
N ILE A 323 -18.72 21.00 -4.57
CA ILE A 323 -19.72 21.45 -5.54
C ILE A 323 -19.75 20.48 -6.72
N LEU A 324 -20.93 20.05 -7.11
CA LEU A 324 -21.19 19.43 -8.41
C LEU A 324 -21.73 20.52 -9.35
N ASN A 325 -21.24 20.55 -10.58
CA ASN A 325 -21.64 21.52 -11.61
C ASN A 325 -21.70 20.85 -13.00
N ILE A 326 -22.31 21.53 -13.97
CA ILE A 326 -22.34 21.08 -15.36
C ILE A 326 -21.42 21.99 -16.19
N TRP A 327 -20.14 21.62 -16.30
CA TRP A 327 -19.14 22.26 -17.16
C TRP A 327 -18.57 21.23 -18.14
N PRO A 328 -19.19 21.06 -19.31
CA PRO A 328 -18.84 19.96 -20.24
C PRO A 328 -17.39 19.96 -20.72
N GLU A 329 -16.74 21.12 -20.75
CA GLU A 329 -15.34 21.30 -21.12
C GLU A 329 -14.35 20.60 -20.18
N PHE A 330 -14.78 20.21 -18.98
CA PHE A 330 -13.96 19.51 -18.02
C PHE A 330 -14.20 17.99 -18.00
N TYR A 331 -15.13 17.46 -18.78
CA TYR A 331 -15.39 16.03 -18.77
C TYR A 331 -14.21 15.22 -19.30
N ASN A 332 -13.67 14.31 -18.47
CA ASN A 332 -12.51 13.50 -18.80
C ASN A 332 -12.76 12.00 -18.69
N VAL A 333 -13.83 11.59 -18.00
CA VAL A 333 -14.15 10.19 -17.75
C VAL A 333 -15.62 9.90 -17.99
N ALA A 334 -15.89 8.71 -18.52
CA ALA A 334 -17.20 8.08 -18.53
C ALA A 334 -17.28 7.08 -17.39
N LEU A 335 -18.35 7.13 -16.60
CA LEU A 335 -18.70 6.18 -15.55
C LEU A 335 -19.83 5.31 -16.05
N ILE A 336 -19.72 3.98 -15.88
CA ILE A 336 -20.67 3.01 -16.41
C ILE A 336 -21.07 2.09 -15.27
N ARG A 337 -22.36 2.04 -14.95
CA ARG A 337 -22.93 1.16 -13.92
C ARG A 337 -23.39 -0.15 -14.55
N ILE A 338 -22.87 -1.26 -14.03
CA ILE A 338 -23.25 -2.61 -14.45
C ILE A 338 -24.20 -3.20 -13.41
N LEU A 339 -25.21 -3.93 -13.87
CA LEU A 339 -26.12 -4.68 -13.01
C LEU A 339 -25.38 -5.82 -12.29
N PRO A 340 -25.64 -6.07 -10.98
CA PRO A 340 -25.00 -7.13 -10.22
C PRO A 340 -25.21 -8.51 -10.84
N GLY A 341 -24.21 -9.38 -10.80
CA GLY A 341 -24.29 -10.79 -11.20
C GLY A 341 -23.86 -11.12 -12.63
N ASN A 342 -23.44 -10.14 -13.43
CA ASN A 342 -23.08 -10.34 -14.84
C ASN A 342 -21.58 -10.19 -15.16
N LEU A 343 -20.73 -10.04 -14.14
CA LEU A 343 -19.28 -10.05 -14.31
C LEU A 343 -18.76 -11.49 -14.22
N GLN A 344 -18.64 -12.18 -15.35
CA GLN A 344 -17.88 -13.43 -15.51
C GLN A 344 -16.65 -13.18 -16.39
#